data_692cd9df8cf6dd41030e7ce5621fbd48
#
_entry.id   692cd9df8cf6dd41030e7ce5621fbd48
#
_cell.length_a   1.000
_cell.length_b   1.000
_cell.length_c   1.000
_cell.angle_alpha   90.00
_cell.angle_beta   90.00
_cell.angle_gamma   90.00
#
_symmetry.space_group_name_H-M   'P 1'
#
loop_
_entity.id
_entity.type
_entity.pdbx_description
1 polymer ?
#
loop_
_entity_poly.entity_id
_entity_poly.type
_entity_poly.pdbx_seq_one_letter_code
_entity_poly.pdbx_strand_id
1 'polypeptide(L)'
;MLGYVLANFFVYAGVNAFTPGPGNILALNAVTNYGWGKGKPLFFGIFEGYYAVQLICAVFVYGVGEFLPHALPVMKYVGAAYILWLAVHIAVSGPEVCAEQGSASFWKGFLLQFVNVKIYMFGITALTGFVTPYSKVLWILIGVEFLIATIGTIATFTWIGGGLLIQEFYSCHYRIINIVLALTLLECIWSMLCT
;
A
#
# COMPACT_ATOMS: atom_id res chain seq x y z
N MET A 1 -1.00 -26.40 -17.29
CA MET A 1 -0.61 -25.04 -17.66
C MET A 1 -1.32 -23.98 -16.82
N LEU A 2 -2.66 -23.98 -16.76
CA LEU A 2 -3.43 -23.01 -15.95
C LEU A 2 -3.08 -23.03 -14.45
N GLY A 3 -2.92 -24.21 -13.84
CA GLY A 3 -2.55 -24.33 -12.42
C GLY A 3 -1.20 -23.72 -12.08
N TYR A 4 -0.22 -23.79 -12.98
CA TYR A 4 1.08 -23.15 -12.81
C TYR A 4 0.97 -21.61 -12.85
N VAL A 5 0.17 -21.09 -13.78
CA VAL A 5 -0.08 -19.65 -13.90
C VAL A 5 -0.78 -19.11 -12.65
N LEU A 6 -1.79 -19.81 -12.14
CA LEU A 6 -2.48 -19.44 -10.90
C LEU A 6 -1.55 -19.49 -9.68
N ALA A 7 -0.71 -20.54 -9.56
CA ALA A 7 0.26 -20.62 -8.48
C ALA A 7 1.23 -19.42 -8.48
N ASN A 8 1.80 -19.10 -9.65
CA ASN A 8 2.68 -17.94 -9.79
C ASN A 8 1.97 -16.61 -9.51
N PHE A 9 0.70 -16.48 -9.93
CA PHE A 9 -0.11 -15.29 -9.60
C PHE A 9 -0.27 -15.12 -8.08
N PHE A 10 -0.64 -16.19 -7.35
CA PHE A 10 -0.81 -16.09 -5.90
C PHE A 10 0.50 -15.85 -5.15
N VAL A 11 1.62 -16.45 -5.62
CA VAL A 11 2.95 -16.15 -5.08
C VAL A 11 3.30 -14.68 -5.31
N TYR A 12 3.12 -14.19 -6.54
CA TYR A 12 3.33 -12.79 -6.90
C TYR A 12 2.47 -11.85 -6.04
N ALA A 13 1.16 -12.16 -5.93
CA ALA A 13 0.22 -11.36 -5.16
C ALA A 13 0.57 -11.36 -3.66
N GLY A 14 0.91 -12.51 -3.10
CA GLY A 14 1.33 -12.64 -1.71
C GLY A 14 2.59 -11.82 -1.42
N VAL A 15 3.66 -12.03 -2.20
CA VAL A 15 4.91 -11.31 -2.00
C VAL A 15 4.69 -9.80 -2.07
N ASN A 16 3.98 -9.30 -3.10
CA ASN A 16 3.74 -7.86 -3.26
C ASN A 16 2.86 -7.27 -2.14
N ALA A 17 1.81 -7.97 -1.72
CA ALA A 17 0.90 -7.47 -0.70
C ALA A 17 1.57 -7.42 0.69
N PHE A 18 2.32 -8.46 1.07
CA PHE A 18 2.90 -8.58 2.40
C PHE A 18 4.24 -7.88 2.57
N THR A 19 4.96 -7.55 1.49
CA THR A 19 6.19 -6.75 1.60
C THR A 19 5.90 -5.36 2.16
N PRO A 20 6.83 -4.79 2.96
CA PRO A 20 6.68 -3.44 3.48
C PRO A 20 6.44 -2.45 2.34
N GLY A 21 5.50 -1.55 2.53
CA GLY A 21 5.17 -0.49 1.59
C GLY A 21 4.47 0.66 2.33
N PRO A 22 4.30 1.83 1.69
CA PRO A 22 3.81 3.03 2.36
C PRO A 22 2.49 2.82 3.11
N GLY A 23 1.53 2.08 2.52
CA GLY A 23 0.24 1.78 3.15
C GLY A 23 0.37 0.90 4.40
N ASN A 24 1.14 -0.20 4.30
CA ASN A 24 1.36 -1.14 5.41
C ASN A 24 2.12 -0.46 6.56
N ILE A 25 3.15 0.33 6.24
CA ILE A 25 3.95 1.06 7.23
C ILE A 25 3.13 2.14 7.91
N LEU A 26 2.30 2.89 7.16
CA LEU A 26 1.40 3.89 7.74
C LEU A 26 0.37 3.23 8.67
N ALA A 27 -0.19 2.07 8.28
CA ALA A 27 -1.12 1.32 9.11
C ALA A 27 -0.47 0.82 10.41
N LEU A 28 0.74 0.24 10.31
CA LEU A 28 1.54 -0.19 11.46
C LEU A 28 1.82 0.99 12.41
N ASN A 29 2.34 2.09 11.89
CA ASN A 29 2.65 3.28 12.68
C ASN A 29 1.39 3.85 13.34
N ALA A 30 0.26 3.90 12.62
CA ALA A 30 -0.98 4.40 13.18
C ALA A 30 -1.52 3.51 14.31
N VAL A 31 -1.46 2.18 14.16
CA VAL A 31 -1.97 1.28 15.20
C VAL A 31 -1.08 1.26 16.44
N THR A 32 0.25 1.39 16.27
CA THR A 32 1.18 1.44 17.41
C THR A 32 1.06 2.75 18.20
N ASN A 33 0.76 3.87 17.53
CA ASN A 33 0.61 5.18 18.18
C ASN A 33 -0.82 5.44 18.71
N TYR A 34 -1.85 5.10 17.95
CA TYR A 34 -3.24 5.46 18.26
C TYR A 34 -4.09 4.29 18.73
N GLY A 35 -3.59 3.05 18.56
CA GLY A 35 -4.36 1.83 18.76
C GLY A 35 -5.44 1.62 17.69
N TRP A 36 -6.14 0.48 17.77
CA TRP A 36 -7.19 0.12 16.82
C TRP A 36 -8.35 1.14 16.78
N GLY A 37 -8.83 1.58 17.95
CA GLY A 37 -10.02 2.43 18.04
C GLY A 37 -9.87 3.76 17.30
N LYS A 38 -8.81 4.51 17.60
CA LYS A 38 -8.53 5.82 16.99
C LYS A 38 -7.92 5.68 15.58
N GLY A 39 -7.30 4.54 15.25
CA GLY A 39 -6.72 4.24 13.94
C GLY A 39 -7.74 3.87 12.86
N LYS A 40 -8.94 3.40 13.24
CA LYS A 40 -9.98 2.92 12.31
C LYS A 40 -10.21 3.80 11.08
N PRO A 41 -10.42 5.13 11.20
CA PRO A 41 -10.71 5.94 10.02
C PRO A 41 -9.58 5.85 8.98
N LEU A 42 -8.33 5.88 9.40
CA LEU A 42 -7.17 5.77 8.52
C LEU A 42 -7.10 4.38 7.86
N PHE A 43 -7.37 3.31 8.61
CA PHE A 43 -7.34 1.95 8.07
C PHE A 43 -8.41 1.77 6.99
N PHE A 44 -9.65 2.23 7.23
CA PHE A 44 -10.70 2.22 6.22
C PHE A 44 -10.32 3.08 5.00
N GLY A 45 -9.68 4.24 5.21
CA GLY A 45 -9.14 5.04 4.11
C GLY A 45 -8.13 4.26 3.26
N ILE A 46 -7.21 3.52 3.88
CA ILE A 46 -6.25 2.66 3.16
C ILE A 46 -7.00 1.59 2.36
N PHE A 47 -7.98 0.90 2.96
CA PHE A 47 -8.72 -0.18 2.30
C PHE A 47 -9.50 0.34 1.10
N GLU A 48 -10.34 1.36 1.29
CA GLU A 48 -11.13 1.92 0.20
C GLU A 48 -10.28 2.56 -0.90
N GLY A 49 -9.18 3.24 -0.52
CA GLY A 49 -8.22 3.76 -1.48
C GLY A 49 -7.56 2.64 -2.29
N TYR A 50 -7.28 1.49 -1.67
CA TYR A 50 -6.73 0.32 -2.36
C TYR A 50 -7.71 -0.18 -3.43
N TYR A 51 -8.98 -0.40 -3.09
CA TYR A 51 -10.00 -0.83 -4.05
C TYR A 51 -10.19 0.21 -5.18
N ALA A 52 -10.21 1.49 -4.84
CA ALA A 52 -10.36 2.55 -5.83
C ALA A 52 -9.21 2.56 -6.85
N VAL A 53 -7.96 2.45 -6.39
CA VAL A 53 -6.79 2.42 -7.27
C VAL A 53 -6.76 1.15 -8.12
N GLN A 54 -7.10 0.00 -7.56
CA GLN A 54 -7.15 -1.24 -8.34
C GLN A 54 -8.26 -1.21 -9.41
N LEU A 55 -9.40 -0.61 -9.10
CA LEU A 55 -10.44 -0.40 -10.12
C LEU A 55 -9.95 0.51 -11.25
N ILE A 56 -9.21 1.58 -10.93
CA ILE A 56 -8.56 2.45 -11.92
C ILE A 56 -7.59 1.63 -12.78
N CYS A 57 -6.78 0.74 -12.19
CA CYS A 57 -5.87 -0.13 -12.94
C CYS A 57 -6.62 -1.03 -13.93
N ALA A 58 -7.76 -1.64 -13.51
CA ALA A 58 -8.57 -2.48 -14.39
C ALA A 58 -9.11 -1.71 -15.61
N VAL A 59 -9.74 -0.55 -15.35
CA VAL A 59 -10.28 0.33 -16.41
C VAL A 59 -9.17 0.82 -17.33
N PHE A 60 -8.04 1.13 -16.73
CA PHE A 60 -6.88 1.64 -17.44
C PHE A 60 -6.27 0.59 -18.38
N VAL A 61 -5.99 -0.62 -17.90
CA VAL A 61 -5.48 -1.74 -18.71
C VAL A 61 -6.48 -2.12 -19.83
N TYR A 62 -7.79 -1.98 -19.57
CA TYR A 62 -8.82 -2.25 -20.55
C TYR A 62 -8.85 -1.19 -21.67
N GLY A 63 -8.81 0.11 -21.31
CA GLY A 63 -9.17 1.20 -22.23
C GLY A 63 -8.01 2.01 -22.79
N VAL A 64 -6.89 2.12 -22.08
CA VAL A 64 -5.89 3.15 -22.38
C VAL A 64 -4.44 2.65 -22.21
N GLY A 65 -4.18 1.40 -22.57
CA GLY A 65 -2.83 0.82 -22.44
C GLY A 65 -1.68 1.65 -23.04
N GLU A 66 -2.00 2.56 -23.97
CA GLU A 66 -1.03 3.46 -24.62
C GLU A 66 -0.74 4.75 -23.81
N PHE A 67 -1.63 5.18 -22.89
CA PHE A 67 -1.45 6.43 -22.15
C PHE A 67 -0.68 6.25 -20.82
N LEU A 68 -0.64 5.04 -20.30
CA LEU A 68 0.02 4.71 -19.02
C LEU A 68 1.51 5.08 -18.97
N PRO A 69 2.31 4.81 -20.01
CA PRO A 69 3.73 5.16 -20.01
C PRO A 69 4.00 6.64 -19.75
N HIS A 70 3.05 7.52 -20.09
CA HIS A 70 3.18 8.96 -19.92
C HIS A 70 2.77 9.44 -18.51
N ALA A 71 1.80 8.78 -17.86
CA ALA A 71 1.32 9.14 -16.52
C ALA A 71 2.22 8.60 -15.40
N LEU A 72 2.77 7.39 -15.57
CA LEU A 72 3.61 6.73 -14.56
C LEU A 72 4.80 7.57 -14.09
N PRO A 73 5.60 8.23 -14.96
CA PRO A 73 6.73 9.04 -14.50
C PRO A 73 6.29 10.18 -13.57
N VAL A 74 5.20 10.87 -13.88
CA VAL A 74 4.69 11.96 -13.02
C VAL A 74 4.26 11.42 -11.67
N MET A 75 3.49 10.33 -11.66
CA MET A 75 3.05 9.67 -10.42
C MET A 75 4.24 9.17 -9.58
N LYS A 76 5.29 8.70 -10.23
CA LYS A 76 6.53 8.23 -9.62
C LYS A 76 7.19 9.33 -8.78
N TYR A 77 7.36 10.55 -9.32
CA TYR A 77 7.99 11.67 -8.60
C TYR A 77 7.08 12.24 -7.51
N VAL A 78 5.78 12.39 -7.79
CA VAL A 78 4.80 12.84 -6.78
C VAL A 78 4.70 11.84 -5.63
N GLY A 79 4.65 10.54 -5.95
CA GLY A 79 4.65 9.47 -4.96
C GLY A 79 5.93 9.46 -4.13
N ALA A 80 7.12 9.61 -4.76
CA ALA A 80 8.39 9.66 -4.07
C ALA A 80 8.46 10.82 -3.08
N ALA A 81 8.02 12.03 -3.49
CA ALA A 81 7.98 13.20 -2.62
C ALA A 81 7.06 12.98 -1.40
N TYR A 82 5.88 12.39 -1.62
CA TYR A 82 4.96 12.08 -0.53
C TYR A 82 5.51 11.00 0.42
N ILE A 83 6.11 9.93 -0.11
CA ILE A 83 6.71 8.87 0.71
C ILE A 83 7.89 9.42 1.51
N LEU A 84 8.70 10.33 0.93
CA LEU A 84 9.79 11.00 1.63
C LEU A 84 9.24 11.84 2.80
N TRP A 85 8.20 12.64 2.55
CA TRP A 85 7.54 13.39 3.62
C TRP A 85 7.02 12.46 4.73
N LEU A 86 6.39 11.33 4.37
CA LEU A 86 5.90 10.33 5.32
C LEU A 86 7.06 9.70 6.13
N ALA A 87 8.18 9.36 5.47
CA ALA A 87 9.36 8.78 6.12
C ALA A 87 9.93 9.73 7.17
N VAL A 88 10.09 11.02 6.82
CA VAL A 88 10.55 12.06 7.76
C VAL A 88 9.55 12.19 8.92
N HIS A 89 8.25 12.25 8.62
CA HIS A 89 7.22 12.39 9.66
C HIS A 89 7.22 11.21 10.63
N ILE A 90 7.38 9.97 10.14
CA ILE A 90 7.49 8.78 11.00
C ILE A 90 8.80 8.82 11.82
N ALA A 91 9.93 9.18 11.21
CA ALA A 91 11.22 9.21 11.89
C ALA A 91 11.24 10.17 13.10
N VAL A 92 10.54 11.31 12.99
CA VAL A 92 10.49 12.33 14.05
C VAL A 92 9.31 12.16 15.02
N SER A 93 8.34 11.25 14.72
CA SER A 93 7.20 11.01 15.59
C SER A 93 7.63 10.33 16.89
N GLY A 94 7.02 10.76 18.01
CA GLY A 94 7.17 10.10 19.30
C GLY A 94 5.92 9.30 19.66
N PRO A 95 5.96 8.48 20.73
CA PRO A 95 4.75 7.93 21.29
C PRO A 95 3.91 9.11 21.80
N GLU A 96 2.77 9.31 21.20
CA GLU A 96 1.81 10.32 21.67
C GLU A 96 1.18 9.84 22.99
N VAL A 97 1.91 10.06 24.07
CA VAL A 97 1.36 9.97 25.43
C VAL A 97 0.42 11.16 25.55
N CYS A 98 -0.89 10.93 25.36
CA CYS A 98 -1.96 11.92 25.53
C CYS A 98 -2.05 13.04 24.48
N ALA A 99 -1.94 12.77 23.21
CA ALA A 99 -2.38 13.74 22.22
C ALA A 99 -3.91 13.68 22.03
N GLU A 100 -4.61 14.57 22.67
CA GLU A 100 -6.07 14.79 22.49
C GLU A 100 -6.48 15.24 21.07
N GLN A 101 -5.56 15.42 20.14
CA GLN A 101 -5.82 16.11 18.86
C GLN A 101 -5.26 15.44 17.59
N GLY A 102 -5.07 14.15 17.54
CA GLY A 102 -4.61 13.48 16.34
C GLY A 102 -5.38 12.20 16.02
N SER A 103 -6.67 12.29 15.64
CA SER A 103 -7.32 11.11 15.06
C SER A 103 -6.68 10.78 13.71
N ALA A 104 -6.38 9.50 13.52
CA ALA A 104 -5.90 9.00 12.23
C ALA A 104 -6.97 9.30 11.15
N SER A 105 -6.66 10.21 10.23
CA SER A 105 -7.63 10.69 9.24
C SER A 105 -7.85 9.65 8.14
N PHE A 106 -9.13 9.40 7.80
CA PHE A 106 -9.53 8.61 6.63
C PHE A 106 -8.82 9.11 5.34
N TRP A 107 -8.84 10.43 5.11
CA TRP A 107 -8.25 11.02 3.91
C TRP A 107 -6.75 10.81 3.80
N LYS A 108 -6.01 10.75 4.91
CA LYS A 108 -4.58 10.42 4.88
C LYS A 108 -4.35 9.01 4.33
N GLY A 109 -5.12 8.03 4.80
CA GLY A 109 -5.05 6.66 4.32
C GLY A 109 -5.48 6.52 2.86
N PHE A 110 -6.62 7.16 2.51
CA PHE A 110 -7.20 7.10 1.17
C PHE A 110 -6.31 7.72 0.10
N LEU A 111 -5.90 8.98 0.30
CA LEU A 111 -5.08 9.72 -0.67
C LEU A 111 -3.68 9.13 -0.83
N LEU A 112 -3.12 8.53 0.23
CA LEU A 112 -1.85 7.81 0.13
C LEU A 112 -1.89 6.75 -0.98
N GLN A 113 -3.01 6.05 -1.15
CA GLN A 113 -3.08 4.98 -2.14
C GLN A 113 -2.97 5.53 -3.58
N PHE A 114 -3.49 6.73 -3.84
CA PHE A 114 -3.41 7.35 -5.16
C PHE A 114 -2.00 7.81 -5.55
N VAL A 115 -1.14 8.09 -4.58
CA VAL A 115 0.27 8.44 -4.83
C VAL A 115 1.22 7.25 -4.62
N ASN A 116 0.69 6.11 -4.20
CA ASN A 116 1.45 4.89 -3.93
C ASN A 116 1.68 4.11 -5.23
N VAL A 117 2.76 4.43 -5.94
CA VAL A 117 3.10 3.78 -7.22
C VAL A 117 3.21 2.25 -7.09
N LYS A 118 3.60 1.74 -5.91
CA LYS A 118 3.71 0.29 -5.68
C LYS A 118 2.40 -0.45 -6.00
N ILE A 119 1.23 0.09 -5.59
CA ILE A 119 -0.04 -0.60 -5.83
C ILE A 119 -0.49 -0.52 -7.28
N TYR A 120 -0.16 0.55 -8.01
CA TYR A 120 -0.37 0.60 -9.46
C TYR A 120 0.49 -0.44 -10.18
N MET A 121 1.79 -0.48 -9.87
CA MET A 121 2.70 -1.48 -10.45
C MET A 121 2.25 -2.89 -10.11
N PHE A 122 1.75 -3.11 -8.90
CA PHE A 122 1.22 -4.39 -8.47
C PHE A 122 0.03 -4.83 -9.34
N GLY A 123 -1.02 -3.99 -9.47
CA GLY A 123 -2.21 -4.32 -10.26
C GLY A 123 -1.89 -4.46 -11.75
N ILE A 124 -1.24 -3.45 -12.33
CA ILE A 124 -0.94 -3.45 -13.77
C ILE A 124 -0.08 -4.66 -14.16
N THR A 125 0.97 -4.98 -13.39
CA THR A 125 1.81 -6.15 -13.67
C THR A 125 1.03 -7.45 -13.51
N ALA A 126 0.15 -7.55 -12.50
CA ALA A 126 -0.71 -8.71 -12.33
C ALA A 126 -1.66 -8.90 -13.53
N LEU A 127 -2.33 -7.83 -13.97
CA LEU A 127 -3.21 -7.91 -15.13
C LEU A 127 -2.45 -8.22 -16.42
N THR A 128 -1.36 -7.49 -16.69
CA THR A 128 -0.63 -7.64 -17.96
C THR A 128 0.15 -8.95 -18.03
N GLY A 129 0.69 -9.44 -16.92
CA GLY A 129 1.46 -10.66 -16.87
C GLY A 129 0.65 -11.94 -16.77
N PHE A 130 -0.50 -11.91 -16.07
CA PHE A 130 -1.23 -13.13 -15.75
C PHE A 130 -2.65 -13.21 -16.33
N VAL A 131 -3.25 -12.10 -16.74
CA VAL A 131 -4.66 -12.06 -17.15
C VAL A 131 -4.83 -11.69 -18.63
N THR A 132 -4.25 -10.58 -19.09
CA THR A 132 -4.46 -10.10 -20.47
C THR A 132 -3.98 -11.04 -21.57
N PRO A 133 -2.98 -11.94 -21.36
CA PRO A 133 -2.64 -12.96 -22.33
C PRO A 133 -3.76 -13.96 -22.60
N TYR A 134 -4.72 -14.09 -21.66
CA TYR A 134 -5.83 -15.05 -21.75
C TYR A 134 -7.19 -14.38 -21.95
N SER A 135 -7.39 -13.17 -21.39
CA SER A 135 -8.65 -12.46 -21.49
C SER A 135 -8.45 -10.95 -21.34
N LYS A 136 -9.13 -10.18 -22.21
CA LYS A 136 -9.23 -8.72 -22.12
C LYS A 136 -10.64 -8.26 -21.75
N VAL A 137 -11.47 -9.13 -21.23
CA VAL A 137 -12.85 -8.79 -20.82
C VAL A 137 -12.80 -7.94 -19.56
N LEU A 138 -13.39 -6.74 -19.60
CA LEU A 138 -13.34 -5.77 -18.50
C LEU A 138 -13.77 -6.37 -17.15
N TRP A 139 -14.86 -7.13 -17.12
CA TRP A 139 -15.36 -7.73 -15.87
C TRP A 139 -14.39 -8.75 -15.25
N ILE A 140 -13.60 -9.44 -16.07
CA ILE A 140 -12.55 -10.35 -15.59
C ILE A 140 -11.40 -9.53 -14.99
N LEU A 141 -10.99 -8.44 -15.65
CA LEU A 141 -9.96 -7.54 -15.13
C LEU A 141 -10.39 -6.94 -13.78
N ILE A 142 -11.61 -6.41 -13.69
CA ILE A 142 -12.18 -5.87 -12.45
C ILE A 142 -12.22 -6.96 -11.35
N GLY A 143 -12.65 -8.16 -11.66
CA GLY A 143 -12.72 -9.27 -10.69
C GLY A 143 -11.35 -9.65 -10.13
N VAL A 144 -10.31 -9.67 -10.98
CA VAL A 144 -8.95 -9.94 -10.54
C VAL A 144 -8.38 -8.80 -9.70
N GLU A 145 -8.63 -7.54 -10.08
CA GLU A 145 -8.20 -6.39 -9.29
C GLU A 145 -8.92 -6.30 -7.94
N PHE A 146 -10.19 -6.70 -7.89
CA PHE A 146 -10.91 -6.82 -6.63
C PHE A 146 -10.28 -7.89 -5.73
N LEU A 147 -9.86 -9.03 -6.29
CA LEU A 147 -9.13 -10.07 -5.58
C LEU A 147 -7.78 -9.54 -5.05
N ILE A 148 -7.02 -8.80 -5.88
CA ILE A 148 -5.76 -8.18 -5.50
C ILE A 148 -5.96 -7.18 -4.36
N ALA A 149 -6.99 -6.32 -4.44
CA ALA A 149 -7.33 -5.37 -3.38
C ALA A 149 -7.68 -6.09 -2.07
N THR A 150 -8.40 -7.22 -2.16
CA THR A 150 -8.72 -8.05 -1.00
C THR A 150 -7.47 -8.65 -0.36
N ILE A 151 -6.57 -9.21 -1.15
CA ILE A 151 -5.28 -9.74 -0.66
C ILE A 151 -4.45 -8.62 0.00
N GLY A 152 -4.39 -7.43 -0.62
CA GLY A 152 -3.71 -6.27 -0.05
C GLY A 152 -4.33 -5.79 1.26
N THR A 153 -5.65 -5.79 1.35
CA THR A 153 -6.39 -5.46 2.58
C THR A 153 -6.09 -6.46 3.69
N ILE A 154 -6.10 -7.76 3.40
CA ILE A 154 -5.73 -8.81 4.35
C ILE A 154 -4.28 -8.62 4.82
N ALA A 155 -3.37 -8.34 3.91
CA ALA A 155 -1.99 -8.07 4.26
C ALA A 155 -1.88 -6.86 5.20
N THR A 156 -2.57 -5.77 4.91
CA THR A 156 -2.60 -4.59 5.79
C THR A 156 -3.20 -4.92 7.16
N PHE A 157 -4.23 -5.76 7.23
CA PHE A 157 -4.75 -6.25 8.52
C PHE A 157 -3.70 -7.04 9.31
N THR A 158 -2.87 -7.85 8.66
CA THR A 158 -1.79 -8.57 9.37
C THR A 158 -0.71 -7.62 9.90
N TRP A 159 -0.41 -6.53 9.17
CA TRP A 159 0.47 -5.46 9.65
C TRP A 159 -0.11 -4.72 10.85
N ILE A 160 -1.42 -4.43 10.85
CA ILE A 160 -2.14 -3.83 11.98
C ILE A 160 -2.12 -4.78 13.18
N GLY A 161 -2.42 -6.07 12.97
CA GLY A 161 -2.39 -7.10 14.02
C GLY A 161 -1.00 -7.25 14.63
N GLY A 162 0.04 -7.29 13.79
CA GLY A 162 1.43 -7.27 14.25
C GLY A 162 1.75 -6.03 15.08
N GLY A 163 1.29 -4.85 14.65
CA GLY A 163 1.46 -3.61 15.39
C GLY A 163 0.81 -3.61 16.76
N LEU A 164 -0.38 -4.19 16.90
CA LEU A 164 -1.06 -4.35 18.19
C LEU A 164 -0.26 -5.25 19.14
N LEU A 165 0.30 -6.33 18.62
CA LEU A 165 1.10 -7.27 19.44
C LEU A 165 2.41 -6.65 19.96
N ILE A 166 2.99 -5.72 19.19
CA ILE A 166 4.26 -5.08 19.58
C ILE A 166 4.07 -3.69 20.21
N GLN A 167 2.83 -3.28 20.51
CA GLN A 167 2.53 -1.91 20.96
C GLN A 167 3.28 -1.52 22.22
N GLU A 168 3.37 -2.42 23.21
CA GLU A 168 4.14 -2.19 24.44
C GLU A 168 5.64 -2.10 24.14
N PHE A 169 6.17 -3.00 23.33
CA PHE A 169 7.57 -2.97 22.90
C PHE A 169 7.88 -1.72 22.08
N TYR A 170 6.94 -1.28 21.23
CA TYR A 170 7.05 -0.06 20.45
C TYR A 170 7.18 1.16 21.37
N SER A 171 6.38 1.29 22.42
CA SER A 171 6.44 2.44 23.32
C SER A 171 7.82 2.59 24.01
N CYS A 172 8.51 1.48 24.26
CA CYS A 172 9.86 1.48 24.83
C CYS A 172 10.97 1.78 23.81
N HIS A 173 10.79 1.37 22.55
CA HIS A 173 11.83 1.40 21.52
C HIS A 173 11.42 2.21 20.26
N TYR A 174 10.45 3.12 20.38
CA TYR A 174 9.83 3.83 19.26
C TYR A 174 10.84 4.51 18.33
N ARG A 175 11.91 5.11 18.87
CA ARG A 175 12.93 5.79 18.05
C ARG A 175 13.60 4.83 17.06
N ILE A 176 14.01 3.65 17.53
CA ILE A 176 14.68 2.64 16.71
C ILE A 176 13.69 2.13 15.65
N ILE A 177 12.46 1.79 16.08
CA ILE A 177 11.44 1.25 15.18
C ILE A 177 11.07 2.28 14.11
N ASN A 178 10.86 3.54 14.49
CA ASN A 178 10.51 4.60 13.55
C ASN A 178 11.65 4.87 12.54
N ILE A 179 12.91 4.81 12.97
CA ILE A 179 14.05 4.92 12.07
C ILE A 179 14.06 3.74 11.09
N VAL A 180 13.85 2.51 11.55
CA VAL A 180 13.79 1.33 10.68
C VAL A 180 12.65 1.46 9.68
N LEU A 181 11.45 1.87 10.11
CA LEU A 181 10.31 2.10 9.22
C LEU A 181 10.59 3.21 8.20
N ALA A 182 11.23 4.30 8.62
CA ALA A 182 11.63 5.38 7.71
C ALA A 182 12.67 4.91 6.67
N LEU A 183 13.67 4.12 7.10
CA LEU A 183 14.66 3.54 6.18
C LEU A 183 14.00 2.58 5.17
N THR A 184 13.00 1.79 5.59
CA THR A 184 12.23 0.93 4.68
C THR A 184 11.45 1.76 3.65
N LEU A 185 10.91 2.93 4.05
CA LEU A 185 10.26 3.85 3.11
C LEU A 185 11.26 4.48 2.14
N LEU A 186 12.48 4.82 2.58
CA LEU A 186 13.54 5.32 1.71
C LEU A 186 13.98 4.25 0.69
N GLU A 187 14.05 2.99 1.11
CA GLU A 187 14.29 1.87 0.19
C GLU A 187 13.17 1.74 -0.85
N CYS A 188 11.90 1.89 -0.44
CA CYS A 188 10.78 1.93 -1.39
C CYS A 188 10.92 3.05 -2.42
N ILE A 189 11.35 4.25 -2.00
CA ILE A 189 11.62 5.38 -2.92
C ILE A 189 12.74 5.01 -3.89
N TRP A 190 13.85 4.47 -3.38
CA TRP A 190 14.99 4.07 -4.20
C TRP A 190 14.58 3.04 -5.24
N SER A 191 13.94 1.96 -4.81
CA SER A 191 13.41 0.93 -5.71
C SER A 191 12.48 1.51 -6.78
N MET A 192 11.58 2.44 -6.39
CA MET A 192 10.64 3.08 -7.30
C MET A 192 11.34 4.01 -8.31
N LEU A 193 12.41 4.72 -7.92
CA LEU A 193 13.10 5.66 -8.80
C LEU A 193 14.09 4.96 -9.74
N CYS A 194 14.63 3.80 -9.35
CA CYS A 194 15.59 3.05 -10.14
C CYS A 194 14.95 2.04 -11.11
N THR A 195 13.63 1.82 -11.03
CA THR A 195 12.84 0.99 -11.96
C THR A 195 12.17 1.86 -13.00
#